data_925d5e2a97b3ddc970b21a97eec00847
#
_entry.id   925d5e2a97b3ddc970b21a97eec00847
#
_cell.length_a   1.000
_cell.length_b   1.000
_cell.length_c   1.000
_cell.angle_alpha   90.00
_cell.angle_beta   90.00
_cell.angle_gamma   90.00
#
_symmetry.space_group_name_H-M   'P 1'
#
loop_
_entity.id
_entity.type
_entity.pdbx_description
1 polymer ?
#
loop_
_entity_poly.entity_id
_entity_poly.type
_entity_poly.pdbx_seq_one_letter_code
_entity_poly.pdbx_strand_id
1 'polypeptide(L)'
;MCNKAQLIPQLDLSFSVVSFLLGPLPIAIFTSVIVLLGFILPSIWELLNTPPIRVIREQAKSRKSLFFMFFAGITSLVIFSLVLSENLMLSIWVLTAIILLCILLYTVVWLLLRALKKMKTRLSFYIRSASQSALQITALALGLSLITVLSVLRTDLLERWQQQLPEGTPNQFVYGLPPFDLKAFEQQLKQNGWQSTPLYPNIRGRLVAKNDVPFSEEAIKQNNALRRELNLTQSSALPDDNVITKGQVEFNAVGQVSVESKTAESLGIQIGDRLTFSLPEGTLQAKVINFRSVEWESFSPNFFFIFSPKTLDENAGSYLGSFYVPKQDQPKMIHMIQQFSNTVFIDVDRILDEVKRLMNVLVKIVTVLA
;
A
#
# COMPACT_ATOMS: atom_id res chain seq x y z
N MET A 1 -7.66 -17.69 39.40
CA MET A 1 -6.66 -17.80 38.31
C MET A 1 -7.37 -17.50 36.99
N CYS A 2 -7.46 -16.25 36.61
CA CYS A 2 -8.16 -15.79 35.42
C CYS A 2 -7.12 -15.51 34.32
N ASN A 3 -7.33 -16.12 33.17
CA ASN A 3 -6.40 -16.19 32.05
C ASN A 3 -6.29 -14.80 31.37
N LYS A 4 -5.18 -14.09 31.62
CA LYS A 4 -4.90 -12.71 31.15
C LYS A 4 -4.33 -12.63 29.71
N ALA A 5 -4.77 -13.48 28.80
CA ALA A 5 -4.19 -13.56 27.45
C ALA A 5 -5.12 -13.11 26.31
N GLN A 6 -6.14 -12.26 26.58
CA GLN A 6 -7.07 -11.82 25.52
C GLN A 6 -7.30 -10.31 25.49
N LEU A 7 -6.23 -9.52 25.44
CA LEU A 7 -6.30 -8.04 25.37
C LEU A 7 -5.62 -7.45 24.14
N ILE A 8 -5.41 -8.24 23.14
CA ILE A 8 -5.12 -7.75 21.79
C ILE A 8 -6.29 -8.24 20.95
N PRO A 9 -7.07 -7.37 20.25
CA PRO A 9 -7.86 -7.86 19.14
C PRO A 9 -6.84 -8.59 18.29
N GLN A 10 -6.92 -9.90 18.31
CA GLN A 10 -6.14 -10.73 17.42
C GLN A 10 -6.36 -10.15 16.03
N LEU A 11 -5.36 -9.43 15.49
CA LEU A 11 -5.05 -9.73 14.11
C LEU A 11 -5.00 -11.26 14.15
N ASP A 12 -6.08 -11.86 13.74
CA ASP A 12 -6.14 -13.28 13.46
C ASP A 12 -5.17 -13.54 12.30
N LEU A 13 -3.89 -13.51 12.66
CA LEU A 13 -2.87 -14.28 12.00
C LEU A 13 -3.07 -15.75 12.40
N SER A 14 -4.32 -16.18 12.50
CA SER A 14 -4.65 -17.55 12.20
C SER A 14 -4.28 -17.67 10.72
N PHE A 15 -3.02 -18.02 10.49
CA PHE A 15 -2.61 -18.63 9.25
C PHE A 15 -3.55 -19.83 9.07
N SER A 16 -4.74 -19.55 8.56
CA SER A 16 -5.60 -20.59 8.09
C SER A 16 -4.79 -21.20 6.97
N VAL A 17 -4.26 -22.38 7.20
CA VAL A 17 -3.57 -23.17 6.17
C VAL A 17 -4.41 -23.19 4.91
N VAL A 18 -5.74 -23.17 5.05
CA VAL A 18 -6.72 -23.06 3.97
C VAL A 18 -6.64 -21.73 3.23
N SER A 19 -6.51 -20.59 3.90
CA SER A 19 -6.37 -19.27 3.25
C SER A 19 -5.04 -19.14 2.53
N PHE A 20 -3.96 -19.72 3.07
CA PHE A 20 -2.66 -19.78 2.41
C PHE A 20 -2.67 -20.70 1.18
N LEU A 21 -3.33 -21.87 1.28
CA LEU A 21 -3.47 -22.82 0.19
C LEU A 21 -4.37 -22.29 -0.94
N LEU A 22 -5.41 -21.52 -0.64
CA LEU A 22 -6.36 -21.00 -1.63
C LEU A 22 -5.98 -19.64 -2.21
N GLY A 23 -5.14 -18.86 -1.52
CA GLY A 23 -4.71 -17.51 -1.94
C GLY A 23 -3.33 -17.48 -2.59
N PRO A 24 -2.24 -17.27 -1.83
CA PRO A 24 -0.91 -17.03 -2.40
C PRO A 24 -0.28 -18.25 -3.09
N LEU A 25 -0.55 -19.46 -2.60
CA LEU A 25 0.11 -20.66 -3.09
C LEU A 25 -0.25 -21.02 -4.54
N PRO A 26 -1.52 -20.99 -4.99
CA PRO A 26 -1.85 -21.20 -6.40
C PRO A 26 -1.22 -20.17 -7.33
N ILE A 27 -1.17 -18.88 -6.90
CA ILE A 27 -0.53 -17.80 -7.64
C ILE A 27 0.98 -18.08 -7.76
N ALA A 28 1.65 -18.45 -6.67
CA ALA A 28 3.08 -18.77 -6.66
C ALA A 28 3.40 -19.98 -7.54
N ILE A 29 2.60 -21.05 -7.51
CA ILE A 29 2.76 -22.21 -8.38
C ILE A 29 2.54 -21.82 -9.84
N PHE A 30 1.47 -21.11 -10.14
CA PHE A 30 1.14 -20.68 -11.51
C PHE A 30 2.25 -19.79 -12.10
N THR A 31 2.76 -18.84 -11.33
CA THR A 31 3.87 -17.97 -11.74
C THR A 31 5.16 -18.77 -11.96
N SER A 32 5.48 -19.69 -11.05
CA SER A 32 6.65 -20.57 -11.17
C SER A 32 6.56 -21.44 -12.42
N VAL A 33 5.40 -22.00 -12.71
CA VAL A 33 5.15 -22.83 -13.91
C VAL A 33 5.30 -21.99 -15.19
N ILE A 34 4.74 -20.78 -15.25
CA ILE A 34 4.85 -19.90 -16.42
C ILE A 34 6.32 -19.53 -16.68
N VAL A 35 7.05 -19.14 -15.64
CA VAL A 35 8.47 -18.80 -15.76
C VAL A 35 9.29 -20.02 -16.18
N LEU A 36 9.06 -21.16 -15.54
CA LEU A 36 9.74 -22.43 -15.86
C LEU A 36 9.49 -22.85 -17.31
N LEU A 37 8.24 -22.82 -17.76
CA LEU A 37 7.88 -23.14 -19.14
C LEU A 37 8.46 -22.12 -20.12
N GLY A 38 8.42 -20.82 -19.82
CA GLY A 38 8.96 -19.76 -20.67
C GLY A 38 10.49 -19.85 -20.88
N PHE A 39 11.24 -20.27 -19.88
CA PHE A 39 12.71 -20.36 -19.97
C PHE A 39 13.23 -21.75 -20.28
N ILE A 40 12.65 -22.81 -19.74
CA ILE A 40 13.15 -24.18 -19.86
C ILE A 40 12.64 -24.84 -21.15
N LEU A 41 11.38 -24.64 -21.50
CA LEU A 41 10.78 -25.31 -22.67
C LEU A 41 11.51 -25.00 -23.98
N PRO A 42 11.86 -23.73 -24.29
CA PRO A 42 12.67 -23.42 -25.48
C PRO A 42 14.04 -24.09 -25.46
N SER A 43 14.67 -24.16 -24.28
CA SER A 43 16.01 -24.80 -24.13
C SER A 43 15.94 -26.31 -24.32
N ILE A 44 14.93 -27.00 -23.80
CA ILE A 44 14.72 -28.44 -24.01
C ILE A 44 14.39 -28.72 -25.47
N TRP A 45 13.52 -27.92 -26.09
CA TRP A 45 13.16 -28.05 -27.51
C TRP A 45 14.39 -27.94 -28.42
N GLU A 46 15.31 -27.02 -28.13
CA GLU A 46 16.56 -26.88 -28.84
C GLU A 46 17.46 -28.13 -28.67
N LEU A 47 17.55 -28.64 -27.43
CA LEU A 47 18.34 -29.85 -27.12
C LEU A 47 17.81 -31.08 -27.88
N LEU A 48 16.49 -31.27 -27.92
CA LEU A 48 15.84 -32.38 -28.60
C LEU A 48 16.03 -32.33 -30.12
N ASN A 49 16.15 -31.14 -30.71
CA ASN A 49 16.31 -30.91 -32.13
C ASN A 49 17.78 -30.74 -32.57
N THR A 50 18.77 -30.86 -31.66
CA THR A 50 20.20 -30.79 -32.01
C THR A 50 20.75 -32.19 -32.31
N PRO A 51 21.18 -32.45 -33.55
CA PRO A 51 21.80 -33.73 -33.88
C PRO A 51 23.12 -33.89 -33.12
N PRO A 52 23.45 -35.12 -32.63
CA PRO A 52 24.65 -35.39 -31.79
C PRO A 52 25.96 -34.89 -32.38
N ILE A 53 26.09 -34.87 -33.69
CA ILE A 53 27.27 -34.41 -34.41
C ILE A 53 27.57 -32.90 -34.22
N ARG A 54 26.54 -32.09 -33.90
CA ARG A 54 26.71 -30.65 -33.61
C ARG A 54 27.35 -30.40 -32.25
N VAL A 55 27.10 -31.29 -31.29
CA VAL A 55 27.67 -31.18 -29.93
C VAL A 55 29.19 -31.41 -29.97
N ILE A 56 29.65 -32.31 -30.83
CA ILE A 56 31.10 -32.64 -30.98
C ILE A 56 31.85 -31.53 -31.74
N ARG A 57 31.17 -30.76 -32.58
CA ARG A 57 31.82 -29.78 -33.49
C ARG A 57 31.81 -28.33 -32.98
N GLU A 58 31.51 -28.06 -31.71
CA GLU A 58 31.48 -26.69 -31.12
C GLU A 58 30.86 -25.61 -32.02
N GLN A 59 29.81 -25.94 -32.76
CA GLN A 59 29.18 -24.94 -33.61
C GLN A 59 28.31 -23.97 -32.76
N ALA A 60 28.59 -22.66 -32.90
CA ALA A 60 27.87 -21.60 -32.23
C ALA A 60 26.35 -21.78 -32.36
N LYS A 61 25.63 -21.61 -31.25
CA LYS A 61 24.17 -21.63 -31.23
C LYS A 61 23.58 -20.77 -32.38
N SER A 62 22.59 -21.32 -33.05
CA SER A 62 21.88 -20.58 -34.11
C SER A 62 21.29 -19.27 -33.57
N ARG A 63 21.49 -18.18 -34.29
CA ARG A 63 20.86 -16.88 -33.95
C ARG A 63 19.33 -16.96 -33.79
N LYS A 64 18.69 -17.88 -34.51
CA LYS A 64 17.24 -18.12 -34.44
C LYS A 64 16.81 -18.70 -33.10
N SER A 65 17.62 -19.61 -32.53
CA SER A 65 17.35 -20.20 -31.21
C SER A 65 17.44 -19.18 -30.08
N LEU A 66 18.49 -18.34 -30.10
CA LEU A 66 18.63 -17.27 -29.11
C LEU A 66 17.47 -16.26 -29.16
N PHE A 67 17.01 -15.93 -30.37
CA PHE A 67 15.87 -15.06 -30.59
C PHE A 67 14.57 -15.67 -30.05
N PHE A 68 14.35 -16.96 -30.30
CA PHE A 68 13.17 -17.68 -29.80
C PHE A 68 13.15 -17.75 -28.26
N MET A 69 14.29 -18.05 -27.62
CA MET A 69 14.41 -18.07 -26.16
C MET A 69 14.13 -16.69 -25.56
N PHE A 70 14.67 -15.63 -26.16
CA PHE A 70 14.47 -14.26 -25.71
C PHE A 70 13.00 -13.84 -25.82
N PHE A 71 12.37 -14.16 -26.97
CA PHE A 71 10.96 -13.85 -27.20
C PHE A 71 10.04 -14.64 -26.25
N ALA A 72 10.30 -15.91 -25.99
CA ALA A 72 9.54 -16.73 -25.04
C ALA A 72 9.64 -16.18 -23.61
N GLY A 73 10.85 -15.75 -23.19
CA GLY A 73 11.07 -15.14 -21.88
C GLY A 73 10.31 -13.82 -21.71
N ILE A 74 10.37 -12.93 -22.70
CA ILE A 74 9.61 -11.67 -22.68
C ILE A 74 8.10 -11.94 -22.66
N THR A 75 7.60 -12.86 -23.49
CA THR A 75 6.18 -13.22 -23.52
C THR A 75 5.71 -13.75 -22.17
N SER A 76 6.52 -14.60 -21.52
CA SER A 76 6.25 -15.10 -20.18
C SER A 76 6.14 -13.97 -19.14
N LEU A 77 7.07 -13.01 -19.17
CA LEU A 77 7.04 -11.82 -18.29
C LEU A 77 5.83 -10.93 -18.54
N VAL A 78 5.43 -10.74 -19.80
CA VAL A 78 4.25 -9.95 -20.18
C VAL A 78 2.98 -10.63 -19.64
N ILE A 79 2.82 -11.93 -19.90
CA ILE A 79 1.67 -12.70 -19.41
C ILE A 79 1.60 -12.63 -17.88
N PHE A 80 2.72 -12.84 -17.20
CA PHE A 80 2.82 -12.76 -15.75
C PHE A 80 2.39 -11.38 -15.23
N SER A 81 2.91 -10.30 -15.82
CA SER A 81 2.57 -8.94 -15.41
C SER A 81 1.09 -8.59 -15.64
N LEU A 82 0.50 -9.07 -16.75
CA LEU A 82 -0.91 -8.82 -17.06
C LEU A 82 -1.86 -9.60 -16.15
N VAL A 83 -1.48 -10.80 -15.74
CA VAL A 83 -2.30 -11.65 -14.86
C VAL A 83 -2.30 -11.16 -13.40
N LEU A 84 -1.14 -10.64 -12.92
CA LEU A 84 -1.01 -10.18 -11.53
C LEU A 84 -1.46 -8.75 -11.29
N SER A 85 -1.56 -7.92 -12.32
CA SER A 85 -1.80 -6.50 -12.16
C SER A 85 -3.27 -6.14 -12.29
N GLU A 86 -3.81 -5.48 -11.29
CA GLU A 86 -5.14 -4.86 -11.34
C GLU A 86 -5.17 -3.63 -12.26
N ASN A 87 -3.99 -3.02 -12.56
CA ASN A 87 -3.88 -1.83 -13.38
C ASN A 87 -3.00 -2.05 -14.61
N LEU A 88 -3.63 -2.33 -15.75
CA LEU A 88 -2.98 -2.58 -17.04
C LEU A 88 -2.03 -1.46 -17.50
N MET A 89 -2.42 -0.21 -17.25
CA MET A 89 -1.63 0.96 -17.66
C MET A 89 -0.28 1.00 -16.94
N LEU A 90 -0.31 0.75 -15.62
CA LEU A 90 0.88 0.70 -14.78
C LEU A 90 1.80 -0.46 -15.19
N SER A 91 1.23 -1.63 -15.49
CA SER A 91 1.98 -2.80 -15.97
C SER A 91 2.72 -2.53 -17.27
N ILE A 92 2.06 -1.85 -18.23
CA ILE A 92 2.68 -1.49 -19.51
C ILE A 92 3.85 -0.53 -19.29
N TRP A 93 3.71 0.49 -18.43
CA TRP A 93 4.79 1.42 -18.13
C TRP A 93 6.00 0.73 -17.48
N VAL A 94 5.75 -0.14 -16.48
CA VAL A 94 6.82 -0.88 -15.80
C VAL A 94 7.53 -1.84 -16.75
N LEU A 95 6.79 -2.61 -17.56
CA LEU A 95 7.37 -3.50 -18.56
C LEU A 95 8.21 -2.76 -19.59
N THR A 96 7.70 -1.62 -20.08
CA THR A 96 8.44 -0.78 -21.03
C THR A 96 9.73 -0.25 -20.41
N ALA A 97 9.71 0.20 -19.16
CA ALA A 97 10.88 0.68 -18.47
C ALA A 97 11.94 -0.44 -18.28
N ILE A 98 11.50 -1.65 -17.90
CA ILE A 98 12.40 -2.81 -17.76
C ILE A 98 13.04 -3.18 -19.11
N ILE A 99 12.26 -3.24 -20.19
CA ILE A 99 12.77 -3.55 -21.52
C ILE A 99 13.78 -2.50 -21.99
N LEU A 100 13.48 -1.21 -21.80
CA LEU A 100 14.41 -0.12 -22.13
C LEU A 100 15.72 -0.22 -21.33
N LEU A 101 15.62 -0.53 -20.03
CA LEU A 101 16.79 -0.73 -19.17
C LEU A 101 17.65 -1.91 -19.65
N CYS A 102 17.02 -3.04 -20.00
CA CYS A 102 17.71 -4.20 -20.56
C CYS A 102 18.44 -3.86 -21.86
N ILE A 103 17.79 -3.17 -22.78
CA ILE A 103 18.39 -2.74 -24.06
C ILE A 103 19.55 -1.78 -23.80
N LEU A 104 19.37 -0.81 -22.90
CA LEU A 104 20.41 0.16 -22.54
C LEU A 104 21.64 -0.57 -21.97
N LEU A 105 21.47 -1.42 -20.99
CA LEU A 105 22.56 -2.16 -20.36
C LEU A 105 23.26 -3.06 -21.39
N TYR A 106 22.50 -3.80 -22.20
CA TYR A 106 23.07 -4.65 -23.23
C TYR A 106 23.90 -3.86 -24.24
N THR A 107 23.38 -2.72 -24.72
CA THR A 107 24.09 -1.88 -25.70
C THR A 107 25.36 -1.28 -25.11
N VAL A 108 25.32 -0.80 -23.86
CA VAL A 108 26.50 -0.27 -23.17
C VAL A 108 27.59 -1.35 -23.02
N VAL A 109 27.20 -2.53 -22.50
CA VAL A 109 28.14 -3.64 -22.30
C VAL A 109 28.72 -4.12 -23.65
N TRP A 110 27.86 -4.25 -24.66
CA TRP A 110 28.32 -4.66 -26.02
C TRP A 110 29.29 -3.63 -26.61
N LEU A 111 29.04 -2.34 -26.51
CA LEU A 111 29.92 -1.26 -26.95
C LEU A 111 31.28 -1.31 -26.23
N LEU A 112 31.23 -1.48 -24.88
CA LEU A 112 32.47 -1.62 -24.08
C LEU A 112 33.31 -2.85 -24.50
N LEU A 113 32.68 -4.00 -24.67
CA LEU A 113 33.35 -5.20 -25.10
C LEU A 113 33.92 -5.05 -26.53
N ARG A 114 33.20 -4.35 -27.40
CA ARG A 114 33.66 -4.05 -28.76
C ARG A 114 34.84 -3.08 -28.77
N ALA A 115 34.83 -2.08 -27.89
CA ALA A 115 35.95 -1.15 -27.73
C ALA A 115 37.21 -1.87 -27.18
N LEU A 116 37.03 -2.72 -26.15
CA LEU A 116 38.09 -3.54 -25.57
C LEU A 116 38.70 -4.52 -26.60
N LYS A 117 37.87 -5.07 -27.49
CA LYS A 117 38.35 -5.94 -28.58
C LYS A 117 39.29 -5.19 -29.56
N LYS A 118 39.13 -3.88 -29.75
CA LYS A 118 39.99 -3.03 -30.57
C LYS A 118 41.36 -2.77 -29.94
N MET A 119 41.45 -2.87 -28.62
CA MET A 119 42.66 -2.58 -27.83
C MET A 119 43.52 -3.85 -27.70
N LYS A 120 44.04 -4.51 -28.69
CA LYS A 120 44.99 -5.63 -28.75
C LYS A 120 45.57 -6.15 -27.39
N THR A 121 44.70 -6.35 -26.37
CA THR A 121 45.08 -6.82 -25.05
C THR A 121 44.90 -8.33 -24.93
N ARG A 122 45.61 -8.98 -23.97
CA ARG A 122 45.49 -10.45 -23.68
C ARG A 122 44.03 -10.86 -23.34
N LEU A 123 43.17 -9.93 -23.00
CA LEU A 123 41.73 -10.12 -22.79
C LEU A 123 40.94 -10.44 -24.07
N SER A 124 41.52 -10.23 -25.27
CA SER A 124 40.84 -10.48 -26.54
C SER A 124 40.44 -11.95 -26.75
N PHE A 125 41.08 -12.90 -26.02
CA PHE A 125 40.72 -14.32 -26.06
C PHE A 125 39.34 -14.58 -25.40
N TYR A 126 39.06 -13.90 -24.25
CA TYR A 126 37.78 -14.01 -23.56
C TYR A 126 36.62 -13.28 -24.30
N ILE A 127 36.93 -12.37 -25.21
CA ILE A 127 35.94 -11.55 -25.95
C ILE A 127 35.57 -12.19 -27.31
N ARG A 128 35.95 -13.47 -27.53
CA ARG A 128 35.71 -14.16 -28.82
C ARG A 128 34.21 -14.18 -29.19
N SER A 129 33.32 -14.22 -28.21
CA SER A 129 31.86 -14.14 -28.38
C SER A 129 31.27 -12.94 -27.62
N ALA A 130 31.60 -11.72 -28.06
CA ALA A 130 31.18 -10.46 -27.38
C ALA A 130 29.67 -10.37 -27.10
N SER A 131 28.83 -10.95 -27.97
CA SER A 131 27.39 -10.93 -27.76
C SER A 131 26.92 -11.88 -26.64
N GLN A 132 27.52 -13.04 -26.47
CA GLN A 132 27.18 -13.99 -25.41
C GLN A 132 27.68 -13.48 -24.06
N SER A 133 28.92 -12.96 -24.01
CA SER A 133 29.46 -12.34 -22.80
C SER A 133 28.67 -11.09 -22.39
N ALA A 134 28.22 -10.28 -23.36
CA ALA A 134 27.38 -9.13 -23.10
C ALA A 134 26.03 -9.55 -22.45
N LEU A 135 25.42 -10.61 -22.94
CA LEU A 135 24.16 -11.11 -22.42
C LEU A 135 24.30 -11.63 -20.98
N GLN A 136 25.37 -12.38 -20.69
CA GLN A 136 25.66 -12.87 -19.33
C GLN A 136 25.97 -11.74 -18.36
N ILE A 137 26.80 -10.77 -18.76
CA ILE A 137 27.09 -9.59 -17.92
C ILE A 137 25.86 -8.75 -17.68
N THR A 138 25.02 -8.58 -18.71
CA THR A 138 23.76 -7.83 -18.57
C THR A 138 22.80 -8.52 -17.60
N ALA A 139 22.66 -9.84 -17.67
CA ALA A 139 21.81 -10.60 -16.75
C ALA A 139 22.30 -10.48 -15.30
N LEU A 140 23.64 -10.59 -15.09
CA LEU A 140 24.23 -10.39 -13.77
C LEU A 140 24.04 -8.96 -13.26
N ALA A 141 24.26 -7.96 -14.13
CA ALA A 141 24.10 -6.55 -13.79
C ALA A 141 22.65 -6.21 -13.42
N LEU A 142 21.66 -6.82 -14.10
CA LEU A 142 20.24 -6.68 -13.76
C LEU A 142 19.92 -7.27 -12.40
N GLY A 143 20.43 -8.45 -12.09
CA GLY A 143 20.26 -9.08 -10.78
C GLY A 143 20.84 -8.19 -9.65
N LEU A 144 22.07 -7.73 -9.80
CA LEU A 144 22.72 -6.83 -8.85
C LEU A 144 22.00 -5.49 -8.75
N SER A 145 21.52 -4.94 -9.88
CA SER A 145 20.74 -3.69 -9.89
C SER A 145 19.43 -3.85 -9.11
N LEU A 146 18.73 -4.97 -9.28
CA LEU A 146 17.49 -5.24 -8.54
C LEU A 146 17.76 -5.31 -7.03
N ILE A 147 18.80 -6.01 -6.60
CA ILE A 147 19.19 -6.10 -5.19
C ILE A 147 19.55 -4.70 -4.64
N THR A 148 20.31 -3.92 -5.42
CA THR A 148 20.69 -2.56 -5.03
C THR A 148 19.47 -1.65 -4.89
N VAL A 149 18.56 -1.69 -5.87
CA VAL A 149 17.30 -0.91 -5.82
C VAL A 149 16.47 -1.30 -4.61
N LEU A 150 16.28 -2.59 -4.34
CA LEU A 150 15.56 -3.07 -3.15
C LEU A 150 16.23 -2.61 -1.84
N SER A 151 17.57 -2.63 -1.79
CA SER A 151 18.33 -2.19 -0.63
C SER A 151 18.21 -0.68 -0.39
N VAL A 152 18.29 0.13 -1.46
CA VAL A 152 18.13 1.59 -1.39
C VAL A 152 16.70 1.97 -1.03
N LEU A 153 15.70 1.35 -1.69
CA LEU A 153 14.28 1.57 -1.35
C LEU A 153 14.00 1.26 0.11
N ARG A 154 14.57 0.16 0.63
CA ARG A 154 14.43 -0.19 2.05
C ARG A 154 14.96 0.91 2.96
N THR A 155 16.18 1.38 2.71
CA THR A 155 16.85 2.34 3.60
C THR A 155 16.23 3.74 3.44
N ASP A 156 16.07 4.19 2.21
CA ASP A 156 15.67 5.55 1.90
C ASP A 156 14.17 5.81 2.21
N LEU A 157 13.28 4.87 1.85
CA LEU A 157 11.84 5.00 2.15
C LEU A 157 11.56 4.98 3.66
N LEU A 158 12.18 4.05 4.39
CA LEU A 158 11.92 3.91 5.82
C LEU A 158 12.55 5.05 6.64
N GLU A 159 13.77 5.49 6.27
CA GLU A 159 14.44 6.59 6.96
C GLU A 159 13.81 7.94 6.63
N ARG A 160 13.51 8.21 5.35
CA ARG A 160 12.84 9.46 4.95
C ARG A 160 11.45 9.56 5.56
N TRP A 161 10.71 8.47 5.58
CA TRP A 161 9.38 8.48 6.17
C TRP A 161 9.41 8.81 7.67
N GLN A 162 10.42 8.32 8.40
CA GLN A 162 10.62 8.68 9.80
C GLN A 162 11.15 10.10 10.01
N GLN A 163 12.01 10.58 9.12
CA GLN A 163 12.58 11.94 9.21
C GLN A 163 11.60 13.03 8.77
N GLN A 164 10.60 12.68 7.95
CA GLN A 164 9.56 13.61 7.50
C GLN A 164 8.46 13.84 8.54
N LEU A 165 8.39 13.01 9.58
CA LEU A 165 7.43 13.22 10.66
C LEU A 165 7.95 14.33 11.58
N PRO A 166 7.22 15.46 11.73
CA PRO A 166 7.59 16.51 12.68
C PRO A 166 7.73 15.96 14.10
N GLU A 167 8.60 16.57 14.90
CA GLU A 167 8.69 16.24 16.32
C GLU A 167 7.31 16.46 16.97
N GLY A 168 6.83 15.44 17.70
CA GLY A 168 5.50 15.48 18.31
C GLY A 168 4.36 14.94 17.44
N THR A 169 4.67 14.40 16.24
CA THR A 169 3.64 13.69 15.46
C THR A 169 2.99 12.59 16.30
N PRO A 170 1.65 12.50 16.31
CA PRO A 170 0.94 11.48 17.08
C PRO A 170 1.43 10.07 16.78
N ASN A 171 1.79 9.33 17.81
CA ASN A 171 2.22 7.94 17.72
C ASN A 171 1.26 6.96 18.39
N GLN A 172 0.19 7.46 19.00
CA GLN A 172 -0.88 6.68 19.61
C GLN A 172 -2.22 7.10 19.04
N PHE A 173 -3.04 6.12 18.63
CA PHE A 173 -4.42 6.34 18.26
C PHE A 173 -5.34 5.77 19.33
N VAL A 174 -6.39 6.49 19.63
CA VAL A 174 -7.49 6.04 20.48
C VAL A 174 -8.73 5.85 19.62
N TYR A 175 -9.41 4.72 19.79
CA TYR A 175 -10.64 4.39 19.07
C TYR A 175 -11.66 3.74 20.01
N GLY A 176 -12.92 4.10 19.85
CA GLY A 176 -13.99 3.54 20.65
C GLY A 176 -14.05 4.10 22.08
N LEU A 177 -13.51 5.30 22.34
CA LEU A 177 -13.60 5.95 23.63
C LEU A 177 -15.07 6.30 23.94
N PRO A 178 -15.67 5.77 25.03
CA PRO A 178 -17.05 6.06 25.38
C PRO A 178 -17.28 7.54 25.69
N PRO A 179 -18.45 8.12 25.39
CA PRO A 179 -18.76 9.54 25.69
C PRO A 179 -18.61 9.90 27.16
N PHE A 180 -18.93 8.99 28.08
CA PHE A 180 -18.83 9.21 29.53
C PHE A 180 -17.37 9.27 30.01
N ASP A 181 -16.42 8.71 29.29
CA ASP A 181 -14.97 8.74 29.60
C ASP A 181 -14.23 9.92 28.97
N LEU A 182 -14.87 10.64 28.03
CA LEU A 182 -14.24 11.70 27.23
C LEU A 182 -13.55 12.75 28.10
N LYS A 183 -14.26 13.31 29.08
CA LYS A 183 -13.71 14.37 29.95
C LYS A 183 -12.54 13.88 30.79
N ALA A 184 -12.63 12.67 31.34
CA ALA A 184 -11.56 12.07 32.13
C ALA A 184 -10.33 11.81 31.27
N PHE A 185 -10.54 11.34 30.04
CA PHE A 185 -9.48 11.08 29.07
C PHE A 185 -8.75 12.37 28.66
N GLU A 186 -9.48 13.43 28.28
CA GLU A 186 -8.90 14.74 27.96
C GLU A 186 -8.12 15.34 29.12
N GLN A 187 -8.65 15.19 30.34
CA GLN A 187 -7.97 15.65 31.54
C GLN A 187 -6.65 14.92 31.77
N GLN A 188 -6.64 13.60 31.54
CA GLN A 188 -5.43 12.79 31.65
C GLN A 188 -4.36 13.17 30.58
N LEU A 189 -4.77 13.41 29.33
CA LEU A 189 -3.87 13.90 28.29
C LEU A 189 -3.20 15.23 28.69
N LYS A 190 -4.00 16.18 29.22
CA LYS A 190 -3.51 17.47 29.70
C LYS A 190 -2.59 17.34 30.90
N GLN A 191 -2.91 16.47 31.87
CA GLN A 191 -2.06 16.23 33.05
C GLN A 191 -0.70 15.64 32.69
N ASN A 192 -0.67 14.76 31.67
CA ASN A 192 0.59 14.18 31.19
C ASN A 192 1.38 15.13 30.27
N GLY A 193 0.79 16.25 29.84
CA GLY A 193 1.39 17.19 28.90
C GLY A 193 1.52 16.63 27.48
N TRP A 194 0.69 15.62 27.14
CA TRP A 194 0.74 15.01 25.82
C TRP A 194 -0.05 15.84 24.80
N GLN A 195 0.60 16.13 23.68
CA GLN A 195 -0.06 16.79 22.56
C GLN A 195 -1.05 15.84 21.89
N SER A 196 -2.25 16.30 21.64
CA SER A 196 -3.32 15.52 21.02
C SER A 196 -4.03 16.30 19.93
N THR A 197 -4.51 15.61 18.91
CA THR A 197 -5.54 16.12 18.03
C THR A 197 -6.85 16.30 18.81
N PRO A 198 -7.81 17.10 18.31
CA PRO A 198 -9.16 17.06 18.84
C PRO A 198 -9.71 15.63 18.86
N LEU A 199 -10.47 15.30 19.90
CA LEU A 199 -11.19 14.03 19.96
C LEU A 199 -12.50 14.19 19.18
N TYR A 200 -12.64 13.44 18.10
CA TYR A 200 -13.77 13.50 17.19
C TYR A 200 -14.84 12.48 17.56
N PRO A 201 -16.13 12.86 17.62
CA PRO A 201 -17.20 11.87 17.71
C PRO A 201 -17.17 10.97 16.48
N ASN A 202 -17.36 9.69 16.70
CA ASN A 202 -17.34 8.64 15.68
C ASN A 202 -18.65 7.86 15.73
N ILE A 203 -19.54 8.18 14.82
CA ILE A 203 -20.81 7.53 14.65
C ILE A 203 -20.77 6.66 13.40
N ARG A 204 -21.15 5.40 13.52
CA ARG A 204 -21.22 4.52 12.36
C ARG A 204 -22.46 4.79 11.55
N GLY A 205 -22.30 4.91 10.24
CA GLY A 205 -23.42 5.10 9.33
C GLY A 205 -23.09 4.66 7.92
N ARG A 206 -24.12 4.47 7.12
CA ARG A 206 -23.98 4.07 5.72
C ARG A 206 -24.62 5.10 4.81
N LEU A 207 -23.93 5.53 3.78
CA LEU A 207 -24.51 6.37 2.73
C LEU A 207 -25.44 5.51 1.87
N VAL A 208 -26.72 5.87 1.80
CA VAL A 208 -27.76 5.04 1.16
C VAL A 208 -28.43 5.70 -0.03
N ALA A 209 -28.52 7.04 -0.09
CA ALA A 209 -29.16 7.74 -1.18
C ALA A 209 -28.50 9.10 -1.47
N LYS A 210 -28.69 9.58 -2.70
CA LYS A 210 -28.32 10.93 -3.16
C LYS A 210 -29.56 11.58 -3.80
N ASN A 211 -29.94 12.77 -3.33
CA ASN A 211 -31.13 13.51 -3.79
C ASN A 211 -32.40 12.65 -3.76
N ASP A 212 -32.58 11.93 -2.66
CA ASP A 212 -33.69 10.99 -2.39
C ASP A 212 -33.74 9.77 -3.34
N VAL A 213 -32.71 9.59 -4.19
CA VAL A 213 -32.58 8.42 -5.06
C VAL A 213 -31.57 7.43 -4.45
N PRO A 214 -32.00 6.20 -4.12
CA PRO A 214 -31.09 5.17 -3.62
C PRO A 214 -30.01 4.82 -4.64
N PHE A 215 -28.82 4.45 -4.16
CA PHE A 215 -27.76 3.96 -5.04
C PHE A 215 -28.11 2.59 -5.61
N SER A 216 -27.76 2.35 -6.88
CA SER A 216 -27.99 1.06 -7.54
C SER A 216 -27.10 -0.03 -6.95
N GLU A 217 -27.50 -1.29 -7.10
CA GLU A 217 -26.71 -2.44 -6.64
C GLU A 217 -25.33 -2.49 -7.31
N GLU A 218 -25.23 -2.08 -8.59
CA GLU A 218 -23.98 -2.00 -9.32
C GLU A 218 -23.06 -0.95 -8.71
N ALA A 219 -23.59 0.23 -8.39
CA ALA A 219 -22.82 1.30 -7.74
C ALA A 219 -22.31 0.86 -6.36
N ILE A 220 -23.14 0.15 -5.59
CA ILE A 220 -22.76 -0.38 -4.27
C ILE A 220 -21.65 -1.43 -4.41
N LYS A 221 -21.71 -2.32 -5.42
CA LYS A 221 -20.67 -3.34 -5.64
C LYS A 221 -19.34 -2.72 -6.07
N GLN A 222 -19.36 -1.67 -6.86
CA GLN A 222 -18.19 -1.02 -7.44
C GLN A 222 -17.50 -0.04 -6.46
N ASN A 223 -18.23 0.52 -5.48
CA ASN A 223 -17.69 1.53 -4.58
C ASN A 223 -17.63 1.06 -3.11
N ASN A 224 -16.41 0.99 -2.58
CA ASN A 224 -16.18 0.57 -1.19
C ASN A 224 -16.86 1.48 -0.16
N ALA A 225 -17.01 2.78 -0.46
CA ALA A 225 -17.67 3.72 0.46
C ALA A 225 -19.16 3.47 0.60
N LEU A 226 -19.81 2.86 -0.41
CA LEU A 226 -21.23 2.49 -0.34
C LEU A 226 -21.44 1.11 0.29
N ARG A 227 -20.44 0.22 0.17
CA ARG A 227 -20.54 -1.18 0.60
C ARG A 227 -20.40 -1.37 2.11
N ARG A 228 -19.63 -0.52 2.78
CA ARG A 228 -19.30 -0.63 4.20
C ARG A 228 -19.96 0.46 5.04
N GLU A 229 -20.01 0.24 6.33
CA GLU A 229 -20.26 1.32 7.28
C GLU A 229 -19.07 2.28 7.30
N LEU A 230 -19.37 3.55 7.38
CA LEU A 230 -18.42 4.65 7.43
C LEU A 230 -18.35 5.21 8.84
N ASN A 231 -17.19 5.70 9.22
CA ASN A 231 -17.02 6.52 10.39
C ASN A 231 -17.45 7.95 10.02
N LEU A 232 -18.52 8.41 10.62
CA LEU A 232 -19.07 9.74 10.44
C LEU A 232 -18.71 10.59 11.64
N THR A 233 -18.38 11.84 11.40
CA THR A 233 -18.03 12.80 12.45
C THR A 233 -18.70 14.15 12.22
N GLN A 234 -18.75 14.96 13.28
CA GLN A 234 -19.09 16.37 13.19
C GLN A 234 -18.01 17.22 13.86
N SER A 235 -17.79 18.40 13.31
CA SER A 235 -16.82 19.35 13.86
C SER A 235 -17.16 20.76 13.43
N SER A 236 -16.82 21.74 14.27
CA SER A 236 -16.90 23.16 13.93
C SER A 236 -15.76 23.61 13.03
N ALA A 237 -14.59 22.95 13.11
CA ALA A 237 -13.43 23.21 12.29
C ALA A 237 -12.98 21.92 11.60
N LEU A 238 -12.47 22.06 10.39
CA LEU A 238 -11.84 20.93 9.70
C LEU A 238 -10.49 20.62 10.33
N PRO A 239 -10.02 19.34 10.28
CA PRO A 239 -8.66 19.00 10.65
C PRO A 239 -7.63 19.80 9.85
N ASP A 240 -6.47 20.10 10.45
CA ASP A 240 -5.42 20.95 9.84
C ASP A 240 -4.85 20.38 8.53
N ASP A 241 -4.92 19.08 8.35
CA ASP A 241 -4.50 18.34 7.15
C ASP A 241 -5.60 18.23 6.07
N ASN A 242 -6.69 18.99 6.24
CA ASN A 242 -7.80 19.05 5.30
C ASN A 242 -7.85 20.42 4.62
N VAL A 243 -7.74 20.44 3.30
CA VAL A 243 -7.79 21.68 2.51
C VAL A 243 -9.05 21.68 1.66
N ILE A 244 -9.86 22.75 1.78
CA ILE A 244 -11.05 22.92 0.94
C ILE A 244 -10.62 23.17 -0.49
N THR A 245 -11.10 22.32 -1.41
CA THR A 245 -10.82 22.42 -2.84
C THR A 245 -11.90 23.15 -3.60
N LYS A 246 -13.15 23.10 -3.12
CA LYS A 246 -14.31 23.72 -3.77
C LYS A 246 -15.44 23.93 -2.78
N GLY A 247 -16.14 25.05 -2.88
CA GLY A 247 -17.35 25.35 -2.09
C GLY A 247 -17.13 26.31 -0.93
N GLN A 248 -18.02 26.27 0.07
CA GLN A 248 -18.00 27.15 1.23
C GLN A 248 -16.94 26.69 2.24
N VAL A 249 -16.25 27.63 2.89
CA VAL A 249 -15.22 27.29 3.88
C VAL A 249 -15.82 26.85 5.22
N GLU A 250 -16.89 27.51 5.66
CA GLU A 250 -17.49 27.32 6.98
C GLU A 250 -18.89 26.72 6.90
N PHE A 251 -19.26 26.00 7.95
CA PHE A 251 -20.62 25.52 8.16
C PHE A 251 -21.50 26.68 8.66
N ASN A 252 -22.61 26.92 7.97
CA ASN A 252 -23.53 28.03 8.29
C ASN A 252 -24.86 27.55 8.90
N ALA A 253 -25.12 26.24 8.84
CA ALA A 253 -26.35 25.65 9.34
C ALA A 253 -26.14 24.19 9.79
N VAL A 254 -27.04 23.69 10.60
CA VAL A 254 -27.13 22.27 10.94
C VAL A 254 -27.59 21.48 9.71
N GLY A 255 -27.13 20.23 9.58
CA GLY A 255 -27.46 19.38 8.43
C GLY A 255 -26.64 19.67 7.18
N GLN A 256 -25.47 20.28 7.32
CA GLN A 256 -24.50 20.44 6.26
C GLN A 256 -23.40 19.39 6.37
N VAL A 257 -22.80 19.02 5.21
CA VAL A 257 -21.70 18.02 5.16
C VAL A 257 -20.60 18.47 4.21
N SER A 258 -19.37 18.31 4.67
CA SER A 258 -18.13 18.42 3.90
C SER A 258 -17.72 17.03 3.41
N VAL A 259 -17.40 16.88 2.14
CA VAL A 259 -17.11 15.60 1.50
C VAL A 259 -15.66 15.57 1.02
N GLU A 260 -14.98 14.44 1.19
CA GLU A 260 -13.65 14.23 0.61
C GLU A 260 -13.73 14.19 -0.92
N SER A 261 -12.82 14.93 -1.60
CA SER A 261 -12.88 15.20 -3.04
C SER A 261 -12.89 13.94 -3.92
N LYS A 262 -12.06 12.95 -3.61
CA LYS A 262 -12.00 11.70 -4.38
C LYS A 262 -13.27 10.86 -4.19
N THR A 263 -13.81 10.85 -2.98
CA THR A 263 -15.10 10.19 -2.69
C THR A 263 -16.24 10.89 -3.42
N ALA A 264 -16.25 12.22 -3.43
CA ALA A 264 -17.25 12.99 -4.16
C ALA A 264 -17.20 12.70 -5.66
N GLU A 265 -16.01 12.66 -6.25
CA GLU A 265 -15.78 12.33 -7.67
C GLU A 265 -16.25 10.91 -8.00
N SER A 266 -15.84 9.92 -7.19
CA SER A 266 -16.18 8.50 -7.40
C SER A 266 -17.68 8.20 -7.32
N LEU A 267 -18.43 9.00 -6.55
CA LEU A 267 -19.87 8.87 -6.35
C LEU A 267 -20.69 9.88 -7.18
N GLY A 268 -20.03 10.72 -7.97
CA GLY A 268 -20.68 11.77 -8.75
C GLY A 268 -21.45 12.77 -7.89
N ILE A 269 -20.97 13.06 -6.67
CA ILE A 269 -21.60 14.01 -5.75
C ILE A 269 -21.25 15.44 -6.18
N GLN A 270 -22.24 16.32 -6.13
CA GLN A 270 -22.10 17.74 -6.46
C GLN A 270 -22.39 18.62 -5.23
N ILE A 271 -21.83 19.83 -5.21
CA ILE A 271 -22.18 20.82 -4.19
C ILE A 271 -23.66 21.15 -4.30
N GLY A 272 -24.35 21.11 -3.18
CA GLY A 272 -25.80 21.31 -3.11
C GLY A 272 -26.61 20.02 -3.08
N ASP A 273 -26.01 18.86 -3.44
CA ASP A 273 -26.68 17.56 -3.32
C ASP A 273 -27.08 17.26 -1.87
N ARG A 274 -28.18 16.55 -1.73
CA ARG A 274 -28.65 16.00 -0.45
C ARG A 274 -28.25 14.54 -0.34
N LEU A 275 -27.45 14.23 0.68
CA LEU A 275 -27.03 12.88 0.98
C LEU A 275 -27.84 12.31 2.13
N THR A 276 -28.31 11.08 1.99
CA THR A 276 -29.05 10.36 3.02
C THR A 276 -28.17 9.26 3.60
N PHE A 277 -28.01 9.27 4.91
CA PHE A 277 -27.26 8.29 5.67
C PHE A 277 -28.20 7.47 6.55
N SER A 278 -27.96 6.16 6.60
CA SER A 278 -28.61 5.27 7.57
C SER A 278 -27.68 5.17 8.79
N LEU A 279 -28.20 5.56 9.94
CA LEU A 279 -27.55 5.49 11.25
C LEU A 279 -28.27 4.44 12.11
N PRO A 280 -27.69 3.97 13.23
CA PRO A 280 -28.36 3.08 14.17
C PRO A 280 -29.68 3.64 14.71
N GLU A 281 -29.76 4.96 14.86
CA GLU A 281 -30.91 5.68 15.42
C GLU A 281 -31.94 6.12 14.36
N GLY A 282 -31.68 5.88 13.07
CA GLY A 282 -32.57 6.30 11.98
C GLY A 282 -31.84 6.84 10.77
N THR A 283 -32.52 7.66 10.00
CA THR A 283 -31.96 8.28 8.79
C THR A 283 -31.61 9.73 9.01
N LEU A 284 -30.45 10.14 8.48
CA LEU A 284 -29.97 11.52 8.49
C LEU A 284 -29.83 12.02 7.06
N GLN A 285 -30.35 13.22 6.80
CA GLN A 285 -30.12 13.92 5.55
C GLN A 285 -29.21 15.13 5.77
N ALA A 286 -28.23 15.31 4.88
CA ALA A 286 -27.31 16.44 4.93
C ALA A 286 -27.04 17.01 3.54
N LYS A 287 -26.91 18.34 3.47
CA LYS A 287 -26.59 19.05 2.23
C LYS A 287 -25.09 19.23 2.07
N VAL A 288 -24.56 18.85 0.90
CA VAL A 288 -23.15 19.04 0.56
C VAL A 288 -22.84 20.51 0.33
N ILE A 289 -21.88 21.06 1.09
CA ILE A 289 -21.50 22.47 0.99
C ILE A 289 -20.12 22.69 0.40
N ASN A 290 -19.23 21.73 0.55
CA ASN A 290 -17.87 21.82 0.03
C ASN A 290 -17.23 20.44 -0.23
N PHE A 291 -16.12 20.48 -0.96
CA PHE A 291 -15.21 19.37 -1.13
C PHE A 291 -13.86 19.73 -0.54
N ARG A 292 -13.20 18.75 0.08
CA ARG A 292 -11.87 18.91 0.67
C ARG A 292 -10.91 17.81 0.21
N SER A 293 -9.65 18.14 0.05
CA SER A 293 -8.57 17.15 -0.03
C SER A 293 -8.15 16.76 1.38
N VAL A 294 -7.77 15.50 1.55
CA VAL A 294 -7.42 14.90 2.82
C VAL A 294 -6.07 14.23 2.68
N GLU A 295 -5.14 14.54 3.59
CA GLU A 295 -3.86 13.84 3.68
C GLU A 295 -4.03 12.60 4.57
N TRP A 296 -4.36 11.46 3.96
CA TRP A 296 -4.60 10.20 4.68
C TRP A 296 -3.36 9.65 5.40
N GLU A 297 -2.18 10.18 5.08
CA GLU A 297 -0.89 9.75 5.62
C GLU A 297 -0.44 10.57 6.85
N SER A 298 -1.26 11.48 7.33
CA SER A 298 -0.92 12.49 8.34
C SER A 298 -0.87 12.00 9.79
N PHE A 299 -1.15 10.75 10.09
CA PHE A 299 -1.31 10.23 11.46
C PHE A 299 -2.36 11.00 12.31
N SER A 300 -3.23 11.73 11.66
CA SER A 300 -4.40 12.40 12.26
C SER A 300 -5.67 11.67 11.88
N PRO A 301 -6.72 11.74 12.73
CA PRO A 301 -8.01 11.17 12.38
C PRO A 301 -8.61 11.86 11.17
N ASN A 302 -8.91 11.10 10.13
CA ASN A 302 -9.49 11.61 8.90
C ASN A 302 -10.80 10.88 8.55
N PHE A 303 -11.70 11.59 7.85
CA PHE A 303 -13.05 11.14 7.56
C PHE A 303 -13.42 11.43 6.10
N PHE A 304 -14.24 10.58 5.51
CA PHE A 304 -14.83 10.86 4.19
C PHE A 304 -15.89 11.97 4.25
N PHE A 305 -16.64 12.00 5.35
CA PHE A 305 -17.74 12.95 5.58
C PHE A 305 -17.58 13.61 6.95
N ILE A 306 -17.58 14.93 6.99
CA ILE A 306 -17.59 15.73 8.22
C ILE A 306 -18.85 16.58 8.20
N PHE A 307 -19.66 16.44 9.23
CA PHE A 307 -20.92 17.17 9.36
C PHE A 307 -20.74 18.45 10.16
N SER A 308 -21.64 19.39 9.94
CA SER A 308 -21.76 20.58 10.78
C SER A 308 -22.10 20.20 12.22
N PRO A 309 -21.71 21.01 13.21
CA PRO A 309 -22.02 20.77 14.61
C PRO A 309 -23.53 20.56 14.87
N LYS A 310 -23.86 19.74 15.84
CA LYS A 310 -25.25 19.40 16.24
C LYS A 310 -26.05 18.65 15.16
N THR A 311 -25.40 18.10 14.15
CA THR A 311 -26.06 17.28 13.13
C THR A 311 -26.15 15.81 13.55
N LEU A 312 -25.15 15.32 14.26
CA LEU A 312 -25.08 13.95 14.78
C LEU A 312 -25.28 13.96 16.30
N ASP A 313 -25.87 12.89 16.85
CA ASP A 313 -25.91 12.71 18.30
C ASP A 313 -24.57 12.13 18.77
N GLU A 314 -23.79 12.94 19.49
CA GLU A 314 -22.47 12.56 20.00
C GLU A 314 -22.54 11.44 21.06
N ASN A 315 -23.71 11.25 21.69
CA ASN A 315 -23.88 10.18 22.68
C ASN A 315 -24.17 8.82 22.04
N ALA A 316 -24.58 8.81 20.76
CA ALA A 316 -24.88 7.58 20.03
C ALA A 316 -23.66 6.81 19.53
N GLY A 317 -22.47 7.36 19.71
CA GLY A 317 -21.23 6.79 19.19
C GLY A 317 -20.13 6.67 20.23
N SER A 318 -18.93 6.70 19.72
CA SER A 318 -17.71 6.74 20.53
C SER A 318 -16.84 7.90 20.04
N TYR A 319 -15.73 8.14 20.71
CA TYR A 319 -14.75 9.13 20.27
C TYR A 319 -13.50 8.45 19.74
N LEU A 320 -12.82 9.12 18.82
CA LEU A 320 -11.52 8.74 18.31
C LEU A 320 -10.61 9.98 18.21
N GLY A 321 -9.32 9.74 18.29
CA GLY A 321 -8.31 10.77 18.19
C GLY A 321 -6.91 10.19 18.10
N SER A 322 -5.92 11.07 18.05
CA SER A 322 -4.53 10.68 18.12
C SER A 322 -3.76 11.63 19.05
N PHE A 323 -2.69 11.12 19.63
CA PHE A 323 -1.85 11.89 20.55
C PHE A 323 -0.42 11.37 20.54
N TYR A 324 0.50 12.21 20.99
CA TYR A 324 1.91 11.88 21.06
C TYR A 324 2.32 11.49 22.49
N VAL A 325 2.93 10.31 22.62
CA VAL A 325 3.50 9.81 23.88
C VAL A 325 5.03 9.71 23.75
N PRO A 326 5.80 10.49 24.51
CA PRO A 326 7.25 10.36 24.55
C PRO A 326 7.66 8.96 25.05
N LYS A 327 8.76 8.43 24.55
CA LYS A 327 9.26 7.08 24.92
C LYS A 327 9.45 6.91 26.43
N GLN A 328 9.84 7.95 27.14
CA GLN A 328 10.00 7.96 28.59
C GLN A 328 8.68 7.81 29.37
N ASP A 329 7.55 8.13 28.75
CA ASP A 329 6.21 8.10 29.36
C ASP A 329 5.45 6.78 29.10
N GLN A 330 6.10 5.76 28.54
CA GLN A 330 5.49 4.46 28.32
C GLN A 330 4.83 3.85 29.58
N PRO A 331 5.40 3.96 30.81
CA PRO A 331 4.71 3.49 32.02
C PRO A 331 3.38 4.19 32.28
N LYS A 332 3.30 5.51 31.99
CA LYS A 332 2.05 6.29 32.13
C LYS A 332 1.02 5.84 31.10
N MET A 333 1.48 5.53 29.87
CA MET A 333 0.62 4.99 28.82
C MET A 333 -0.01 3.65 29.21
N ILE A 334 0.77 2.75 29.81
CA ILE A 334 0.24 1.46 30.30
C ILE A 334 -0.85 1.68 31.37
N HIS A 335 -0.64 2.64 32.27
CA HIS A 335 -1.65 2.99 33.28
C HIS A 335 -2.92 3.53 32.63
N MET A 336 -2.78 4.39 31.60
CA MET A 336 -3.91 4.94 30.85
C MET A 336 -4.72 3.85 30.13
N ILE A 337 -4.05 2.86 29.50
CA ILE A 337 -4.70 1.70 28.89
C ILE A 337 -5.49 0.89 29.92
N GLN A 338 -4.96 0.71 31.13
CA GLN A 338 -5.64 -0.01 32.21
C GLN A 338 -6.88 0.74 32.71
N GLN A 339 -6.79 2.07 32.79
CA GLN A 339 -7.88 2.93 33.26
C GLN A 339 -9.04 2.98 32.26
N PHE A 340 -8.73 3.07 30.96
CA PHE A 340 -9.73 3.14 29.88
C PHE A 340 -9.85 1.81 29.14
N SER A 341 -10.17 0.74 29.88
CA SER A 341 -10.16 -0.64 29.37
C SER A 341 -11.16 -0.95 28.26
N ASN A 342 -12.21 -0.11 28.11
CA ASN A 342 -13.21 -0.23 27.04
C ASN A 342 -12.79 0.48 25.75
N THR A 343 -11.59 1.02 25.70
CA THR A 343 -11.06 1.82 24.60
C THR A 343 -9.93 1.09 23.91
N VAL A 344 -9.85 1.15 22.60
CA VAL A 344 -8.77 0.56 21.81
C VAL A 344 -7.66 1.59 21.63
N PHE A 345 -6.45 1.21 22.00
CA PHE A 345 -5.24 1.99 21.77
C PHE A 345 -4.41 1.30 20.69
N ILE A 346 -3.99 2.06 19.70
CA ILE A 346 -3.18 1.59 18.58
C ILE A 346 -1.84 2.32 18.62
N ASP A 347 -0.77 1.57 18.88
CA ASP A 347 0.60 2.07 18.91
C ASP A 347 1.19 2.00 17.49
N VAL A 348 1.34 3.16 16.87
CA VAL A 348 1.87 3.28 15.50
C VAL A 348 3.35 2.93 15.45
N ASP A 349 4.13 3.34 16.45
CA ASP A 349 5.56 3.03 16.50
C ASP A 349 5.79 1.51 16.48
N ARG A 350 4.98 0.77 17.23
CA ARG A 350 5.04 -0.68 17.27
C ARG A 350 4.67 -1.31 15.92
N ILE A 351 3.65 -0.80 15.24
CA ILE A 351 3.25 -1.27 13.90
C ILE A 351 4.38 -1.00 12.90
N LEU A 352 4.97 0.19 12.92
CA LEU A 352 6.08 0.55 12.05
C LEU A 352 7.31 -0.34 12.30
N ASP A 353 7.63 -0.63 13.55
CA ASP A 353 8.75 -1.51 13.91
C ASP A 353 8.51 -2.94 13.41
N GLU A 354 7.28 -3.43 13.49
CA GLU A 354 6.92 -4.76 12.94
C GLU A 354 7.03 -4.80 11.42
N VAL A 355 6.55 -3.77 10.71
CA VAL A 355 6.70 -3.64 9.26
C VAL A 355 8.18 -3.62 8.87
N LYS A 356 9.03 -2.87 9.59
CA LYS A 356 10.48 -2.88 9.40
C LYS A 356 11.08 -4.26 9.59
N ARG A 357 10.66 -4.98 10.62
CA ARG A 357 11.13 -6.33 10.91
C ARG A 357 10.78 -7.28 9.76
N LEU A 358 9.55 -7.23 9.26
CA LEU A 358 9.12 -8.03 8.11
C LEU A 358 9.90 -7.69 6.84
N MET A 359 10.10 -6.40 6.55
CA MET A 359 10.93 -5.95 5.43
C MET A 359 12.37 -6.45 5.53
N ASN A 360 12.95 -6.43 6.73
CA ASN A 360 14.29 -6.95 6.98
C ASN A 360 14.41 -8.46 6.70
N VAL A 361 13.39 -9.22 7.08
CA VAL A 361 13.33 -10.67 6.80
C VAL A 361 13.22 -10.92 5.29
N LEU A 362 12.35 -10.20 4.59
CA LEU A 362 12.21 -10.32 3.14
C LEU A 362 13.52 -10.01 2.40
N VAL A 363 14.21 -8.94 2.79
CA VAL A 363 15.51 -8.59 2.18
C VAL A 363 16.56 -9.67 2.45
N LYS A 364 16.61 -10.23 3.67
CA LYS A 364 17.53 -11.35 3.97
C LYS A 364 17.24 -12.55 3.09
N ILE A 365 15.96 -12.92 2.90
CA ILE A 365 15.58 -14.04 2.02
C ILE A 365 16.04 -13.78 0.60
N VAL A 366 15.75 -12.59 0.04
CA VAL A 366 16.21 -12.23 -1.32
C VAL A 366 17.71 -12.23 -1.44
N THR A 367 18.45 -11.73 -0.45
CA THR A 367 19.93 -11.70 -0.46
C THR A 367 20.53 -13.10 -0.38
N VAL A 368 19.88 -14.04 0.28
CA VAL A 368 20.37 -15.45 0.35
C VAL A 368 20.06 -16.22 -0.93
N LEU A 369 18.97 -15.87 -1.63
CA LEU A 369 18.57 -16.53 -2.89
C LEU A 369 19.29 -15.98 -4.13
N ALA A 370 19.88 -14.77 -4.03
CA ALA A 370 20.65 -14.13 -5.11
C ALA A 370 22.13 -14.49 -5.06
#